data_51647783b4eb01ec95bab4e52e9aa15b
#
_entry.id   51647783b4eb01ec95bab4e52e9aa15b
#
_cell.length_a   1.000
_cell.length_b   1.000
_cell.length_c   1.000
_cell.angle_alpha   90.00
_cell.angle_beta   90.00
_cell.angle_gamma   90.00
#
_symmetry.space_group_name_H-M   'P 1'
#
loop_
_entity.id
_entity.type
_entity.pdbx_description
1 polymer ?
#
loop_
_entity_poly.entity_id
_entity_poly.type
_entity_poly.pdbx_seq_one_letter_code
_entity_poly.pdbx_strand_id
1 'polypeptide(L)'
;MEIAGRVAVVTGAASGIGLALAERFVADGMSVVLADVEKNALEAATARLATGGARVLGVTCDVGDPAQVARLRDRTVEAFGAVHVLCNNAGVAAGRPSVKTKPELWRWIVDVNLLGVAYGIHAFVPLMVAQGEGHVVNTASEAGLAASGLLGPYHATKYAVVGLSESLSLELAGTGVGVSCLCPELVDTKIFESTRNAPAALGLPPAAQIPMAQIEQLMRSKALRPADVAGRVVDAIRANRFWIITHEISMRRLKQRNEDLEAGRNPRPLVQP
;
A
#
# COMPACT_ATOMS: atom_id res chain seq x y z
N MET A 1 7.59 3.37 18.16
CA MET A 1 9.06 3.45 18.02
C MET A 1 9.48 4.85 17.60
N GLU A 2 10.68 5.30 17.98
CA GLU A 2 11.31 6.49 17.39
C GLU A 2 11.79 6.17 15.98
N ILE A 3 11.55 7.09 15.04
CA ILE A 3 11.86 6.85 13.62
C ILE A 3 13.08 7.62 13.11
N ALA A 4 13.49 8.71 13.79
CA ALA A 4 14.66 9.47 13.40
C ALA A 4 15.92 8.61 13.39
N GLY A 5 16.76 8.73 12.36
CA GLY A 5 17.96 7.90 12.17
C GLY A 5 17.71 6.46 11.74
N ARG A 6 16.46 6.03 11.61
CA ARG A 6 16.06 4.68 11.17
C ARG A 6 16.01 4.58 9.65
N VAL A 7 15.85 3.35 9.15
CA VAL A 7 15.79 3.03 7.71
C VAL A 7 14.38 2.57 7.35
N ALA A 8 13.78 3.23 6.35
CA ALA A 8 12.49 2.85 5.78
C ALA A 8 12.63 2.32 4.36
N VAL A 9 11.84 1.31 4.02
CA VAL A 9 11.63 0.82 2.64
C VAL A 9 10.18 1.07 2.28
N VAL A 10 9.95 1.72 1.14
CA VAL A 10 8.59 2.02 0.65
C VAL A 10 8.45 1.50 -0.76
N THR A 11 7.48 0.61 -1.00
CA THR A 11 7.13 0.13 -2.34
C THR A 11 6.02 0.98 -2.96
N GLY A 12 6.02 1.11 -4.31
CA GLY A 12 5.14 2.04 -5.01
C GLY A 12 5.45 3.50 -4.67
N ALA A 13 6.74 3.82 -4.52
CA ALA A 13 7.20 5.08 -3.95
C ALA A 13 7.43 6.21 -4.97
N ALA A 14 7.19 5.96 -6.26
CA ALA A 14 7.35 6.99 -7.29
C ALA A 14 6.17 7.97 -7.38
N SER A 15 5.04 7.67 -6.73
CA SER A 15 3.84 8.53 -6.75
C SER A 15 2.91 8.30 -5.55
N GLY A 16 1.89 9.16 -5.43
CA GLY A 16 0.77 8.98 -4.50
C GLY A 16 1.18 8.81 -3.03
N ILE A 17 0.54 7.85 -2.33
CA ILE A 17 0.79 7.59 -0.91
C ILE A 17 2.25 7.18 -0.67
N GLY A 18 2.82 6.32 -1.53
CA GLY A 18 4.20 5.86 -1.36
C GLY A 18 5.22 6.99 -1.42
N LEU A 19 5.06 7.91 -2.38
CA LEU A 19 5.92 9.08 -2.46
C LEU A 19 5.76 9.99 -1.24
N ALA A 20 4.54 10.24 -0.81
CA ALA A 20 4.28 11.05 0.37
C ALA A 20 4.83 10.43 1.67
N LEU A 21 4.82 9.09 1.78
CA LEU A 21 5.49 8.37 2.87
C LEU A 21 6.99 8.58 2.83
N ALA A 22 7.61 8.45 1.65
CA ALA A 22 9.05 8.66 1.48
C ALA A 22 9.44 10.10 1.83
N GLU A 23 8.68 11.11 1.37
CA GLU A 23 8.86 12.53 1.72
C GLU A 23 8.77 12.76 3.22
N ARG A 24 7.76 12.19 3.87
CA ARG A 24 7.56 12.34 5.30
C ARG A 24 8.67 11.66 6.11
N PHE A 25 9.10 10.47 5.74
CA PHE A 25 10.20 9.78 6.41
C PHE A 25 11.52 10.52 6.29
N VAL A 26 11.82 11.08 5.11
CA VAL A 26 12.99 11.96 4.92
C VAL A 26 12.91 13.19 5.83
N ALA A 27 11.75 13.85 5.88
CA ALA A 27 11.56 15.03 6.74
C ALA A 27 11.67 14.69 8.24
N ASP A 28 11.30 13.47 8.64
CA ASP A 28 11.45 12.97 10.01
C ASP A 28 12.87 12.39 10.29
N GLY A 29 13.84 12.59 9.37
CA GLY A 29 15.25 12.23 9.58
C GLY A 29 15.59 10.75 9.35
N MET A 30 14.79 10.01 8.60
CA MET A 30 15.07 8.63 8.23
C MET A 30 15.96 8.53 6.98
N SER A 31 16.69 7.41 6.85
CA SER A 31 17.20 6.95 5.55
C SER A 31 16.07 6.21 4.81
N VAL A 32 15.88 6.46 3.51
CA VAL A 32 14.71 5.95 2.80
C VAL A 32 15.11 5.24 1.50
N VAL A 33 14.60 4.02 1.32
CA VAL A 33 14.66 3.29 0.06
C VAL A 33 13.30 3.40 -0.63
N LEU A 34 13.31 4.00 -1.82
CA LEU A 34 12.16 4.07 -2.71
C LEU A 34 12.22 2.88 -3.69
N ALA A 35 11.17 2.09 -3.74
CA ALA A 35 11.04 1.02 -4.72
C ALA A 35 9.81 1.23 -5.59
N ASP A 36 9.98 1.17 -6.91
CA ASP A 36 8.87 1.31 -7.87
C ASP A 36 9.23 0.63 -9.21
N VAL A 37 8.22 0.26 -9.98
CA VAL A 37 8.37 -0.26 -11.33
C VAL A 37 8.57 0.87 -12.36
N GLU A 38 8.10 2.08 -12.08
CA GLU A 38 8.19 3.26 -12.96
C GLU A 38 9.56 3.93 -12.85
N LYS A 39 10.57 3.40 -13.54
CA LYS A 39 11.97 3.82 -13.44
C LYS A 39 12.19 5.33 -13.50
N ASN A 40 11.65 6.01 -14.50
CA ASN A 40 11.89 7.45 -14.70
C ASN A 40 11.28 8.30 -13.57
N ALA A 41 10.07 7.95 -13.12
CA ALA A 41 9.41 8.63 -12.00
C ALA A 41 10.16 8.38 -10.69
N LEU A 42 10.65 7.15 -10.49
CA LEU A 42 11.48 6.77 -9.34
C LEU A 42 12.80 7.55 -9.29
N GLU A 43 13.51 7.64 -10.41
CA GLU A 43 14.76 8.40 -10.52
C GLU A 43 14.53 9.88 -10.18
N ALA A 44 13.48 10.48 -10.73
CA ALA A 44 13.11 11.87 -10.45
C ALA A 44 12.76 12.10 -8.96
N ALA A 45 11.97 11.19 -8.36
CA ALA A 45 11.60 11.25 -6.95
C ALA A 45 12.84 11.10 -6.04
N THR A 46 13.71 10.13 -6.35
CA THR A 46 14.95 9.89 -5.60
C THR A 46 15.88 11.09 -5.65
N ALA A 47 16.12 11.66 -6.85
CA ALA A 47 16.97 12.83 -7.00
C ALA A 47 16.43 14.04 -6.21
N ARG A 48 15.12 14.26 -6.26
CA ARG A 48 14.46 15.34 -5.52
C ARG A 48 14.60 15.18 -4.00
N LEU A 49 14.42 13.96 -3.49
CA LEU A 49 14.50 13.69 -2.05
C LEU A 49 15.94 13.65 -1.52
N ALA A 50 16.91 13.34 -2.34
CA ALA A 50 18.33 13.34 -1.97
C ALA A 50 18.91 14.77 -1.79
N THR A 51 18.15 15.82 -2.15
CA THR A 51 18.58 17.20 -1.92
C THR A 51 18.69 17.48 -0.41
N GLY A 52 19.66 18.32 -0.03
CA GLY A 52 19.88 18.67 1.39
C GLY A 52 20.59 17.60 2.23
N GLY A 53 21.23 16.60 1.59
CA GLY A 53 22.03 15.58 2.29
C GLY A 53 21.23 14.41 2.86
N ALA A 54 19.95 14.26 2.50
CA ALA A 54 19.14 13.12 2.91
C ALA A 54 19.69 11.80 2.30
N ARG A 55 19.69 10.74 3.10
CA ARG A 55 20.16 9.40 2.68
C ARG A 55 19.02 8.66 1.99
N VAL A 56 19.00 8.70 0.66
CA VAL A 56 17.92 8.15 -0.16
C VAL A 56 18.49 7.22 -1.23
N LEU A 57 17.84 6.08 -1.46
CA LEU A 57 18.19 5.10 -2.49
C LEU A 57 16.95 4.76 -3.33
N GLY A 58 17.04 4.88 -4.64
CA GLY A 58 16.02 4.38 -5.58
C GLY A 58 16.37 2.98 -6.07
N VAL A 59 15.42 2.05 -6.04
CA VAL A 59 15.58 0.68 -6.57
C VAL A 59 14.39 0.34 -7.45
N THR A 60 14.63 0.14 -8.75
CA THR A 60 13.57 -0.35 -9.65
C THR A 60 13.19 -1.77 -9.24
N CYS A 61 11.90 -1.98 -8.94
CA CYS A 61 11.39 -3.24 -8.41
C CYS A 61 9.94 -3.47 -8.80
N ASP A 62 9.68 -4.58 -9.50
CA ASP A 62 8.35 -5.16 -9.60
C ASP A 62 8.13 -6.03 -8.35
N VAL A 63 7.18 -5.65 -7.51
CA VAL A 63 6.86 -6.38 -6.27
C VAL A 63 6.20 -7.73 -6.54
N GLY A 64 5.63 -7.95 -7.73
CA GLY A 64 5.10 -9.23 -8.16
C GLY A 64 6.18 -10.30 -8.46
N ASP A 65 7.45 -9.89 -8.52
CA ASP A 65 8.60 -10.78 -8.71
C ASP A 65 9.39 -10.95 -7.41
N PRO A 66 9.34 -12.15 -6.77
CA PRO A 66 10.02 -12.38 -5.49
C PRO A 66 11.55 -12.22 -5.58
N ALA A 67 12.16 -12.45 -6.74
CA ALA A 67 13.60 -12.26 -6.92
C ALA A 67 13.96 -10.76 -6.93
N GLN A 68 13.08 -9.89 -7.45
CA GLN A 68 13.30 -8.45 -7.38
C GLN A 68 13.11 -7.92 -5.96
N VAL A 69 12.14 -8.43 -5.20
CA VAL A 69 11.95 -8.08 -3.79
C VAL A 69 13.16 -8.53 -2.94
N ALA A 70 13.71 -9.72 -3.21
CA ALA A 70 14.94 -10.17 -2.55
C ALA A 70 16.13 -9.23 -2.87
N ARG A 71 16.30 -8.83 -4.13
CA ARG A 71 17.33 -7.84 -4.51
C ARG A 71 17.10 -6.47 -3.85
N LEU A 72 15.85 -6.03 -3.72
CA LEU A 72 15.52 -4.80 -2.99
C LEU A 72 16.01 -4.86 -1.54
N ARG A 73 15.78 -5.98 -0.85
CA ARG A 73 16.30 -6.24 0.50
C ARG A 73 17.82 -6.15 0.53
N ASP A 74 18.51 -6.86 -0.36
CA ASP A 74 19.98 -6.93 -0.38
C ASP A 74 20.59 -5.53 -0.61
N ARG A 75 20.05 -4.77 -1.56
CA ARG A 75 20.46 -3.38 -1.84
C ARG A 75 20.20 -2.45 -0.65
N THR A 76 19.12 -2.68 0.08
CA THR A 76 18.82 -1.91 1.29
C THR A 76 19.83 -2.18 2.41
N VAL A 77 20.12 -3.45 2.65
CA VAL A 77 21.09 -3.86 3.69
C VAL A 77 22.51 -3.41 3.30
N GLU A 78 22.90 -3.54 2.05
CA GLU A 78 24.20 -3.04 1.53
C GLU A 78 24.37 -1.53 1.77
N ALA A 79 23.33 -0.74 1.51
CA ALA A 79 23.40 0.72 1.58
C ALA A 79 23.28 1.27 3.01
N PHE A 80 22.49 0.64 3.86
CA PHE A 80 22.10 1.20 5.16
C PHE A 80 22.29 0.27 6.36
N GLY A 81 22.63 -0.99 6.15
CA GLY A 81 22.94 -1.98 7.19
C GLY A 81 21.73 -2.55 7.94
N ALA A 82 20.56 -1.95 7.82
CA ALA A 82 19.37 -2.33 8.59
C ALA A 82 18.07 -1.94 7.87
N VAL A 83 16.92 -2.47 8.34
CA VAL A 83 15.58 -2.04 7.96
C VAL A 83 14.72 -1.94 9.21
N HIS A 84 14.07 -0.81 9.44
CA HIS A 84 13.23 -0.58 10.62
C HIS A 84 11.76 -0.36 10.27
N VAL A 85 11.46 0.20 9.09
CA VAL A 85 10.10 0.37 8.61
C VAL A 85 9.97 -0.22 7.21
N LEU A 86 9.00 -1.10 7.03
CA LEU A 86 8.60 -1.62 5.71
C LEU A 86 7.19 -1.12 5.39
N CYS A 87 7.04 -0.35 4.33
CA CYS A 87 5.74 0.01 3.78
C CYS A 87 5.47 -0.79 2.50
N ASN A 88 4.74 -1.89 2.60
CA ASN A 88 4.17 -2.61 1.48
C ASN A 88 2.99 -1.81 0.93
N ASN A 89 3.30 -0.85 0.05
CA ASN A 89 2.33 0.13 -0.42
C ASN A 89 2.02 0.00 -1.92
N ALA A 90 2.90 -0.61 -2.71
CA ALA A 90 2.63 -0.85 -4.13
C ALA A 90 1.28 -1.53 -4.35
N GLY A 91 0.51 -1.04 -5.31
CA GLY A 91 -0.80 -1.58 -5.59
C GLY A 91 -1.38 -1.06 -6.90
N VAL A 92 -2.24 -1.88 -7.49
CA VAL A 92 -2.92 -1.61 -8.76
C VAL A 92 -4.42 -1.87 -8.65
N ALA A 93 -5.22 -1.16 -9.42
CA ALA A 93 -6.66 -1.37 -9.52
C ALA A 93 -7.11 -1.40 -10.97
N ALA A 94 -8.05 -2.29 -11.29
CA ALA A 94 -8.74 -2.29 -12.56
C ALA A 94 -10.24 -2.51 -12.29
N GLY A 95 -11.05 -1.53 -12.69
CA GLY A 95 -12.50 -1.54 -12.50
C GLY A 95 -13.20 -2.34 -13.58
N ARG A 96 -13.48 -3.62 -13.33
CA ARG A 96 -14.33 -4.45 -14.20
C ARG A 96 -15.23 -5.34 -13.35
N PRO A 97 -16.44 -5.67 -13.82
CA PRO A 97 -17.26 -6.71 -13.20
C PRO A 97 -16.47 -8.02 -13.15
N SER A 98 -16.51 -8.74 -12.02
CA SER A 98 -15.76 -9.98 -11.82
C SER A 98 -16.01 -11.02 -12.92
N VAL A 99 -17.26 -11.12 -13.39
CA VAL A 99 -17.68 -12.03 -14.48
C VAL A 99 -17.09 -11.67 -15.86
N LYS A 100 -16.55 -10.46 -16.03
CA LYS A 100 -15.89 -10.00 -17.26
C LYS A 100 -14.38 -9.85 -17.11
N THR A 101 -13.84 -10.17 -15.95
CA THR A 101 -12.41 -10.05 -15.66
C THR A 101 -11.69 -11.31 -16.11
N LYS A 102 -10.77 -11.17 -17.05
CA LYS A 102 -9.95 -12.28 -17.57
C LYS A 102 -9.00 -12.84 -16.51
N PRO A 103 -8.65 -14.15 -16.57
CA PRO A 103 -7.72 -14.79 -15.62
C PRO A 103 -6.37 -14.07 -15.50
N GLU A 104 -5.84 -13.57 -16.61
CA GLU A 104 -4.53 -12.89 -16.64
C GLU A 104 -4.57 -11.57 -15.87
N LEU A 105 -5.70 -10.84 -15.92
CA LEU A 105 -5.90 -9.62 -15.14
C LEU A 105 -6.03 -9.92 -13.64
N TRP A 106 -6.73 -11.04 -13.30
CA TRP A 106 -6.76 -11.54 -11.93
C TRP A 106 -5.35 -11.83 -11.42
N ARG A 107 -4.55 -12.55 -12.22
CA ARG A 107 -3.16 -12.89 -11.88
C ARG A 107 -2.35 -11.65 -11.56
N TRP A 108 -2.33 -10.68 -12.46
CA TRP A 108 -1.57 -9.45 -12.27
C TRP A 108 -1.97 -8.68 -11.00
N ILE A 109 -3.28 -8.55 -10.73
CA ILE A 109 -3.76 -7.86 -9.53
C ILE A 109 -3.36 -8.62 -8.25
N VAL A 110 -3.44 -9.95 -8.26
CA VAL A 110 -3.02 -10.80 -7.14
C VAL A 110 -1.51 -10.71 -6.93
N ASP A 111 -0.73 -10.82 -8.00
CA ASP A 111 0.73 -10.78 -7.93
C ASP A 111 1.22 -9.46 -7.30
N VAL A 112 0.66 -8.33 -7.70
CA VAL A 112 1.07 -7.02 -7.14
C VAL A 112 0.48 -6.78 -5.75
N ASN A 113 -0.85 -6.89 -5.60
CA ASN A 113 -1.53 -6.40 -4.39
C ASN A 113 -1.43 -7.34 -3.19
N LEU A 114 -1.27 -8.65 -3.42
CA LEU A 114 -1.23 -9.66 -2.37
C LEU A 114 0.14 -10.31 -2.27
N LEU A 115 0.62 -10.93 -3.35
CA LEU A 115 1.91 -11.62 -3.33
C LEU A 115 3.07 -10.65 -3.12
N GLY A 116 3.00 -9.43 -3.67
CA GLY A 116 3.98 -8.38 -3.40
C GLY A 116 4.08 -8.01 -1.91
N VAL A 117 2.96 -7.99 -1.20
CA VAL A 117 2.94 -7.79 0.27
C VAL A 117 3.58 -9.00 0.97
N ALA A 118 3.21 -10.22 0.59
CA ALA A 118 3.76 -11.44 1.17
C ALA A 118 5.27 -11.57 0.93
N TYR A 119 5.75 -11.22 -0.27
CA TYR A 119 7.19 -11.22 -0.58
C TYR A 119 7.95 -10.16 0.21
N GLY A 120 7.37 -8.97 0.40
CA GLY A 120 7.93 -7.95 1.28
C GLY A 120 8.06 -8.44 2.72
N ILE A 121 7.02 -9.04 3.27
CA ILE A 121 7.03 -9.65 4.61
C ILE A 121 8.14 -10.71 4.69
N HIS A 122 8.18 -11.65 3.74
CA HIS A 122 9.18 -12.72 3.71
C HIS A 122 10.62 -12.19 3.63
N ALA A 123 10.85 -11.15 2.84
CA ALA A 123 12.19 -10.62 2.64
C ALA A 123 12.72 -9.79 3.82
N PHE A 124 11.88 -9.01 4.47
CA PHE A 124 12.31 -7.98 5.43
C PHE A 124 11.99 -8.30 6.90
N VAL A 125 10.87 -8.95 7.19
CA VAL A 125 10.44 -9.20 8.58
C VAL A 125 11.44 -10.04 9.37
N PRO A 126 12.07 -11.10 8.81
CA PRO A 126 13.09 -11.85 9.54
C PRO A 126 14.27 -10.99 10.00
N LEU A 127 14.66 -9.97 9.22
CA LEU A 127 15.73 -9.03 9.62
C LEU A 127 15.26 -8.15 10.79
N MET A 128 14.04 -7.65 10.76
CA MET A 128 13.47 -6.84 11.84
C MET A 128 13.34 -7.63 13.14
N VAL A 129 12.90 -8.90 13.05
CA VAL A 129 12.81 -9.79 14.22
C VAL A 129 14.20 -10.05 14.81
N ALA A 130 15.20 -10.31 13.97
CA ALA A 130 16.58 -10.49 14.42
C ALA A 130 17.18 -9.22 15.06
N GLN A 131 16.74 -8.04 14.61
CA GLN A 131 17.10 -6.73 15.22
C GLN A 131 16.36 -6.48 16.54
N GLY A 132 15.25 -7.17 16.82
CA GLY A 132 14.37 -6.90 17.96
C GLY A 132 13.58 -5.59 17.85
N GLU A 133 13.58 -4.95 16.68
CA GLU A 133 12.89 -3.67 16.42
C GLU A 133 12.45 -3.57 14.95
N GLY A 134 11.23 -3.13 14.73
CA GLY A 134 10.73 -2.84 13.40
C GLY A 134 9.25 -2.49 13.38
N HIS A 135 8.77 -2.05 12.20
CA HIS A 135 7.35 -1.82 11.96
C HIS A 135 6.98 -2.08 10.50
N VAL A 136 5.97 -2.92 10.29
CA VAL A 136 5.43 -3.21 8.97
C VAL A 136 4.13 -2.44 8.76
N VAL A 137 4.01 -1.73 7.66
CA VAL A 137 2.77 -1.07 7.23
C VAL A 137 2.30 -1.71 5.93
N ASN A 138 1.18 -2.42 5.97
CA ASN A 138 0.57 -3.00 4.79
C ASN A 138 -0.58 -2.12 4.30
N THR A 139 -0.51 -1.64 3.07
CA THR A 139 -1.57 -0.84 2.45
C THR A 139 -2.67 -1.75 1.90
N ALA A 140 -3.71 -1.94 2.71
CA ALA A 140 -4.98 -2.52 2.27
C ALA A 140 -5.82 -1.46 1.53
N SER A 141 -7.05 -1.28 1.94
CA SER A 141 -8.01 -0.28 1.47
C SER A 141 -9.28 -0.38 2.31
N GLU A 142 -10.16 0.63 2.26
CA GLU A 142 -11.55 0.44 2.65
C GLU A 142 -12.20 -0.74 1.89
N ALA A 143 -11.78 -0.97 0.64
CA ALA A 143 -12.19 -2.12 -0.17
C ALA A 143 -11.81 -3.49 0.43
N GLY A 144 -10.98 -3.53 1.48
CA GLY A 144 -10.70 -4.72 2.30
C GLY A 144 -11.59 -4.84 3.55
N LEU A 145 -12.45 -3.85 3.82
CA LEU A 145 -13.36 -3.83 4.97
C LEU A 145 -14.82 -3.98 4.54
N ALA A 146 -15.18 -3.37 3.40
CA ALA A 146 -16.54 -3.45 2.84
C ALA A 146 -16.45 -3.53 1.31
N ALA A 147 -17.26 -4.40 0.70
CA ALA A 147 -17.23 -4.65 -0.73
C ALA A 147 -18.32 -3.86 -1.47
N SER A 148 -17.96 -3.32 -2.64
CA SER A 148 -18.88 -2.76 -3.63
C SER A 148 -18.87 -3.59 -4.91
N GLY A 149 -19.76 -3.33 -5.86
CA GLY A 149 -19.69 -3.93 -7.19
C GLY A 149 -18.47 -3.44 -8.00
N LEU A 150 -18.18 -4.10 -9.12
CA LEU A 150 -17.21 -3.70 -10.16
C LEU A 150 -15.71 -3.87 -9.87
N LEU A 151 -15.29 -4.14 -8.65
CA LEU A 151 -13.87 -4.24 -8.26
C LEU A 151 -13.51 -5.60 -7.65
N GLY A 152 -14.15 -6.70 -8.10
CA GLY A 152 -13.98 -8.02 -7.47
C GLY A 152 -12.54 -8.45 -7.17
N PRO A 153 -11.61 -8.47 -8.14
CA PRO A 153 -10.22 -8.82 -7.89
C PRO A 153 -9.53 -7.89 -6.89
N TYR A 154 -9.81 -6.61 -6.96
CA TYR A 154 -9.26 -5.63 -6.03
C TYR A 154 -9.78 -5.86 -4.60
N HIS A 155 -11.10 -6.01 -4.43
CA HIS A 155 -11.69 -6.37 -3.13
C HIS A 155 -11.06 -7.63 -2.57
N ALA A 156 -10.99 -8.70 -3.37
CA ALA A 156 -10.42 -9.98 -2.93
C ALA A 156 -9.00 -9.81 -2.39
N THR A 157 -8.13 -9.08 -3.12
CA THR A 157 -6.75 -8.85 -2.67
C THR A 157 -6.68 -7.96 -1.43
N LYS A 158 -7.53 -6.94 -1.31
CA LYS A 158 -7.50 -6.03 -0.17
C LYS A 158 -8.08 -6.65 1.10
N TYR A 159 -9.10 -7.52 1.01
CA TYR A 159 -9.53 -8.38 2.11
C TYR A 159 -8.42 -9.34 2.55
N ALA A 160 -7.73 -9.96 1.60
CA ALA A 160 -6.60 -10.85 1.91
C ALA A 160 -5.47 -10.11 2.63
N VAL A 161 -5.15 -8.87 2.23
CA VAL A 161 -4.13 -8.05 2.93
C VAL A 161 -4.56 -7.68 4.34
N VAL A 162 -5.85 -7.41 4.59
CA VAL A 162 -6.36 -7.19 5.96
C VAL A 162 -6.12 -8.44 6.80
N GLY A 163 -6.61 -9.61 6.36
CA GLY A 163 -6.45 -10.87 7.12
C GLY A 163 -4.98 -11.27 7.32
N LEU A 164 -4.14 -11.09 6.28
CA LEU A 164 -2.69 -11.31 6.39
C LEU A 164 -2.05 -10.37 7.43
N SER A 165 -2.47 -9.10 7.48
CA SER A 165 -1.92 -8.13 8.43
C SER A 165 -2.34 -8.45 9.86
N GLU A 166 -3.60 -8.88 10.08
CA GLU A 166 -4.08 -9.33 11.40
C GLU A 166 -3.29 -10.56 11.89
N SER A 167 -3.13 -11.58 11.03
CA SER A 167 -2.33 -12.76 11.35
C SER A 167 -0.89 -12.38 11.69
N LEU A 168 -0.24 -11.60 10.84
CA LEU A 168 1.15 -11.16 11.05
C LEU A 168 1.30 -10.40 12.37
N SER A 169 0.34 -9.56 12.74
CA SER A 169 0.38 -8.81 14.01
C SER A 169 0.35 -9.74 15.22
N LEU A 170 -0.42 -10.83 15.14
CA LEU A 170 -0.47 -11.86 16.19
C LEU A 170 0.81 -12.71 16.23
N GLU A 171 1.35 -13.08 15.08
CA GLU A 171 2.59 -13.85 14.95
C GLU A 171 3.80 -13.10 15.51
N LEU A 172 3.85 -11.78 15.34
CA LEU A 172 4.96 -10.94 15.79
C LEU A 172 4.84 -10.41 17.21
N ALA A 173 3.80 -10.81 17.95
CA ALA A 173 3.61 -10.39 19.34
C ALA A 173 4.84 -10.76 20.20
N GLY A 174 5.38 -9.77 20.90
CA GLY A 174 6.57 -9.95 21.75
C GLY A 174 7.92 -9.93 21.04
N THR A 175 7.98 -9.81 19.71
CA THR A 175 9.24 -9.77 18.94
C THR A 175 9.89 -8.38 18.87
N GLY A 176 9.19 -7.33 19.29
CA GLY A 176 9.62 -5.94 19.09
C GLY A 176 9.22 -5.37 17.72
N VAL A 177 8.57 -6.15 16.86
CA VAL A 177 8.11 -5.71 15.53
C VAL A 177 6.62 -5.43 15.53
N GLY A 178 6.24 -4.18 15.25
CA GLY A 178 4.84 -3.77 15.13
C GLY A 178 4.27 -3.97 13.72
N VAL A 179 2.95 -3.98 13.63
CA VAL A 179 2.22 -4.07 12.33
C VAL A 179 1.11 -3.05 12.30
N SER A 180 0.98 -2.35 11.18
CA SER A 180 -0.17 -1.49 10.87
C SER A 180 -0.83 -1.91 9.56
N CYS A 181 -2.15 -1.89 9.52
CA CYS A 181 -2.97 -2.09 8.32
C CYS A 181 -3.57 -0.74 7.91
N LEU A 182 -3.06 -0.17 6.81
CA LEU A 182 -3.55 1.08 6.25
C LEU A 182 -4.76 0.80 5.35
N CYS A 183 -5.92 1.33 5.72
CA CYS A 183 -7.20 1.18 5.02
C CYS A 183 -7.72 2.53 4.50
N PRO A 184 -7.12 3.08 3.44
CA PRO A 184 -7.61 4.34 2.86
C PRO A 184 -8.89 4.10 2.05
N GLU A 185 -9.75 5.11 2.03
CA GLU A 185 -10.87 5.20 1.08
C GLU A 185 -10.40 5.99 -0.14
N LEU A 186 -10.76 7.24 -0.29
CA LEU A 186 -10.41 8.06 -1.44
C LEU A 186 -9.20 8.96 -1.15
N VAL A 187 -8.11 8.74 -1.87
CA VAL A 187 -6.88 9.54 -1.77
C VAL A 187 -6.49 10.01 -3.16
N ASP A 188 -6.06 11.25 -3.28
CA ASP A 188 -5.64 11.85 -4.55
C ASP A 188 -4.35 11.21 -5.06
N THR A 189 -4.51 10.16 -5.85
CA THR A 189 -3.43 9.32 -6.39
C THR A 189 -3.73 8.85 -7.81
N LYS A 190 -2.73 8.27 -8.44
CA LYS A 190 -2.85 7.66 -9.77
C LYS A 190 -3.40 6.22 -9.76
N ILE A 191 -4.06 5.78 -8.69
CA ILE A 191 -4.55 4.39 -8.57
C ILE A 191 -5.54 4.01 -9.68
N PHE A 192 -6.36 4.95 -10.14
CA PHE A 192 -7.31 4.74 -11.24
C PHE A 192 -6.63 4.66 -12.63
N GLU A 193 -5.37 5.04 -12.72
CA GLU A 193 -4.54 4.95 -13.92
C GLU A 193 -3.59 3.74 -13.89
N SER A 194 -3.73 2.83 -12.93
CA SER A 194 -2.77 1.73 -12.70
C SER A 194 -2.59 0.81 -13.91
N THR A 195 -3.56 0.76 -14.83
CA THR A 195 -3.45 -0.02 -16.08
C THR A 195 -2.29 0.40 -16.97
N ARG A 196 -1.70 1.59 -16.76
CA ARG A 196 -0.46 2.03 -17.43
C ARG A 196 0.75 1.12 -17.12
N ASN A 197 0.73 0.45 -15.97
CA ASN A 197 1.77 -0.48 -15.51
C ASN A 197 1.40 -1.95 -15.77
N ALA A 198 0.28 -2.20 -16.43
CA ALA A 198 -0.12 -3.56 -16.76
C ALA A 198 0.79 -4.17 -17.82
N PRO A 199 1.11 -5.48 -17.73
CA PRO A 199 1.82 -6.16 -18.80
C PRO A 199 1.17 -5.93 -20.17
N ALA A 200 1.96 -5.58 -21.18
CA ALA A 200 1.46 -5.27 -22.53
C ALA A 200 0.60 -6.40 -23.12
N ALA A 201 0.91 -7.65 -22.78
CA ALA A 201 0.15 -8.83 -23.19
C ALA A 201 -1.32 -8.83 -22.72
N LEU A 202 -1.68 -8.04 -21.71
CA LEU A 202 -3.07 -7.93 -21.25
C LEU A 202 -3.95 -7.09 -22.18
N GLY A 203 -3.35 -6.28 -23.07
CA GLY A 203 -4.09 -5.45 -24.03
C GLY A 203 -5.11 -4.53 -23.36
N LEU A 204 -4.83 -4.05 -22.15
CA LEU A 204 -5.74 -3.18 -21.43
C LEU A 204 -5.68 -1.76 -21.98
N PRO A 205 -6.81 -1.06 -22.09
CA PRO A 205 -6.79 0.35 -22.46
C PRO A 205 -6.05 1.18 -21.39
N PRO A 206 -5.38 2.28 -21.79
CA PRO A 206 -4.51 3.08 -20.91
C PRO A 206 -5.19 3.72 -19.70
N ALA A 207 -6.49 3.86 -19.67
CA ALA A 207 -7.22 4.48 -18.57
C ALA A 207 -8.52 3.74 -18.24
N ALA A 208 -9.00 3.93 -17.00
CA ALA A 208 -10.25 3.38 -16.53
C ALA A 208 -11.43 3.80 -17.43
N GLN A 209 -12.36 2.88 -17.64
CA GLN A 209 -13.62 3.14 -18.36
C GLN A 209 -14.61 4.00 -17.53
N ILE A 210 -14.17 4.55 -16.41
CA ILE A 210 -14.95 5.53 -15.65
C ILE A 210 -14.69 6.90 -16.31
N PRO A 211 -15.75 7.68 -16.61
CA PRO A 211 -15.56 9.01 -17.16
C PRO A 211 -14.65 9.86 -16.28
N MET A 212 -13.51 10.31 -16.80
CA MET A 212 -12.50 11.06 -16.05
C MET A 212 -13.11 12.26 -15.31
N ALA A 213 -14.08 12.94 -15.89
CA ALA A 213 -14.77 14.05 -15.24
C ALA A 213 -15.46 13.68 -13.93
N GLN A 214 -16.05 12.47 -13.84
CA GLN A 214 -16.67 12.00 -12.60
C GLN A 214 -15.62 11.65 -11.53
N ILE A 215 -14.51 11.05 -11.94
CA ILE A 215 -13.37 10.80 -11.04
C ILE A 215 -12.81 12.12 -10.53
N GLU A 216 -12.54 13.08 -11.41
CA GLU A 216 -12.02 14.39 -11.04
C GLU A 216 -12.95 15.14 -10.07
N GLN A 217 -14.25 15.12 -10.32
CA GLN A 217 -15.22 15.75 -9.41
C GLN A 217 -15.20 15.08 -8.03
N LEU A 218 -15.16 13.76 -7.97
CA LEU A 218 -15.10 13.00 -6.73
C LEU A 218 -13.79 13.28 -5.99
N MET A 219 -12.65 13.26 -6.69
CA MET A 219 -11.33 13.55 -6.14
C MET A 219 -11.27 14.96 -5.56
N ARG A 220 -11.71 15.97 -6.30
CA ARG A 220 -11.70 17.38 -5.84
C ARG A 220 -12.51 17.62 -4.58
N SER A 221 -13.61 16.87 -4.38
CA SER A 221 -14.56 17.14 -3.28
C SER A 221 -14.29 16.34 -2.00
N LYS A 222 -13.65 15.17 -2.08
CA LYS A 222 -13.61 14.21 -0.96
C LYS A 222 -12.28 13.50 -0.76
N ALA A 223 -11.35 13.55 -1.72
CA ALA A 223 -10.08 12.84 -1.59
C ALA A 223 -9.17 13.51 -0.55
N LEU A 224 -8.57 12.70 0.31
CA LEU A 224 -7.47 13.14 1.15
C LEU A 224 -6.21 13.34 0.31
N ARG A 225 -5.37 14.28 0.74
CA ARG A 225 -4.03 14.43 0.16
C ARG A 225 -3.14 13.26 0.63
N PRO A 226 -2.26 12.72 -0.22
CA PRO A 226 -1.31 11.69 0.17
C PRO A 226 -0.48 12.05 1.41
N ALA A 227 -0.11 13.33 1.58
CA ALA A 227 0.62 13.82 2.74
C ALA A 227 -0.14 13.66 4.06
N ASP A 228 -1.48 13.83 4.05
CA ASP A 228 -2.30 13.65 5.24
C ASP A 228 -2.36 12.17 5.66
N VAL A 229 -2.36 11.26 4.68
CA VAL A 229 -2.27 9.81 4.92
C VAL A 229 -0.90 9.45 5.47
N ALA A 230 0.19 9.99 4.91
CA ALA A 230 1.55 9.76 5.40
C ALA A 230 1.72 10.20 6.86
N GLY A 231 1.13 11.34 7.25
CA GLY A 231 1.10 11.78 8.65
C GLY A 231 0.47 10.75 9.58
N ARG A 232 -0.72 10.23 9.21
CA ARG A 232 -1.43 9.19 10.00
C ARG A 232 -0.64 7.89 10.11
N VAL A 233 0.11 7.52 9.07
CA VAL A 233 0.98 6.34 9.08
C VAL A 233 2.13 6.53 10.07
N VAL A 234 2.80 7.66 10.04
CA VAL A 234 3.88 7.97 11.01
C VAL A 234 3.36 7.96 12.44
N ASP A 235 2.21 8.56 12.70
CA ASP A 235 1.58 8.56 14.02
C ASP A 235 1.23 7.13 14.49
N ALA A 236 0.78 6.27 13.57
CA ALA A 236 0.50 4.87 13.87
C ALA A 236 1.76 4.07 14.18
N ILE A 237 2.84 4.26 13.43
CA ILE A 237 4.16 3.64 13.68
C ILE A 237 4.66 4.03 15.08
N ARG A 238 4.64 5.33 15.41
CA ARG A 238 5.08 5.84 16.73
C ARG A 238 4.26 5.27 17.88
N ALA A 239 2.94 5.17 17.68
CA ALA A 239 2.00 4.65 18.70
C ALA A 239 1.84 3.12 18.68
N ASN A 240 2.52 2.40 17.80
CA ASN A 240 2.30 0.96 17.54
C ASN A 240 0.81 0.61 17.34
N ARG A 241 0.11 1.41 16.51
CA ARG A 241 -1.33 1.24 16.27
C ARG A 241 -1.55 0.40 15.03
N PHE A 242 -2.39 -0.64 15.15
CA PHE A 242 -2.68 -1.56 14.05
C PHE A 242 -3.56 -0.92 12.97
N TRP A 243 -4.74 -0.41 13.33
CA TRP A 243 -5.69 0.13 12.36
C TRP A 243 -5.40 1.58 11.97
N ILE A 244 -5.23 1.85 10.66
CA ILE A 244 -5.12 3.19 10.09
C ILE A 244 -6.27 3.40 9.12
N ILE A 245 -7.46 3.72 9.64
CA ILE A 245 -8.66 4.01 8.84
C ILE A 245 -8.69 5.52 8.59
N THR A 246 -8.72 5.91 7.33
CA THR A 246 -8.52 7.31 6.95
C THR A 246 -9.82 8.13 6.89
N HIS A 247 -10.98 7.49 6.69
CA HIS A 247 -12.27 8.17 6.53
C HIS A 247 -13.33 7.58 7.45
N GLU A 248 -14.16 8.44 8.04
CA GLU A 248 -15.26 8.01 8.92
C GLU A 248 -16.30 7.14 8.19
N ILE A 249 -16.53 7.43 6.91
CA ILE A 249 -17.47 6.65 6.10
C ILE A 249 -17.09 5.17 6.03
N SER A 250 -15.79 4.85 6.05
CA SER A 250 -15.31 3.46 6.03
C SER A 250 -15.76 2.69 7.27
N MET A 251 -15.80 3.35 8.44
CA MET A 251 -16.33 2.74 9.66
C MET A 251 -17.84 2.52 9.60
N ARG A 252 -18.59 3.44 8.98
CA ARG A 252 -20.05 3.28 8.79
C ARG A 252 -20.35 2.11 7.84
N ARG A 253 -19.58 1.96 6.77
CA ARG A 253 -19.70 0.85 5.80
C ARG A 253 -19.34 -0.50 6.43
N LEU A 254 -18.27 -0.53 7.21
CA LEU A 254 -17.88 -1.72 7.99
C LEU A 254 -18.98 -2.13 8.97
N LYS A 255 -19.55 -1.17 9.70
CA LYS A 255 -20.68 -1.41 10.61
C LYS A 255 -21.88 -1.99 9.87
N GLN A 256 -22.30 -1.39 8.75
CA GLN A 256 -23.37 -1.91 7.90
C GLN A 256 -23.13 -3.36 7.49
N ARG A 257 -21.91 -3.68 7.02
CA ARG A 257 -21.52 -5.03 6.64
C ARG A 257 -21.63 -6.02 7.80
N ASN A 258 -21.14 -5.64 8.98
CA ASN A 258 -21.18 -6.50 10.17
C ASN A 258 -22.61 -6.75 10.64
N GLU A 259 -23.47 -5.73 10.65
CA GLU A 259 -24.90 -5.87 10.96
C GLU A 259 -25.63 -6.81 9.98
N ASP A 260 -25.27 -6.76 8.69
CA ASP A 260 -25.83 -7.66 7.68
C ASP A 260 -25.35 -9.10 7.89
N LEU A 261 -24.07 -9.28 8.24
CA LEU A 261 -23.47 -10.58 8.51
C LEU A 261 -24.12 -11.23 9.75
N GLU A 262 -24.21 -10.49 10.87
CA GLU A 262 -24.81 -10.95 12.13
C GLU A 262 -26.28 -11.35 11.96
N ALA A 263 -27.01 -10.61 11.14
CA ALA A 263 -28.43 -10.87 10.87
C ALA A 263 -28.67 -11.87 9.72
N GLY A 264 -27.62 -12.45 9.12
CA GLY A 264 -27.73 -13.37 7.98
C GLY A 264 -28.37 -12.75 6.74
N ARG A 265 -28.25 -11.42 6.57
CA ARG A 265 -28.80 -10.70 5.40
C ARG A 265 -27.86 -10.76 4.20
N ASN A 266 -28.42 -10.68 3.00
CA ASN A 266 -27.65 -10.54 1.78
C ASN A 266 -26.90 -9.20 1.75
N PRO A 267 -25.71 -9.15 1.08
CA PRO A 267 -25.00 -7.89 0.85
C PRO A 267 -25.91 -6.87 0.14
N ARG A 268 -25.89 -5.64 0.62
CA ARG A 268 -26.63 -4.50 0.06
C ARG A 268 -25.69 -3.37 -0.34
N PRO A 269 -26.13 -2.42 -1.20
CA PRO A 269 -25.31 -1.27 -1.55
C PRO A 269 -24.77 -0.54 -0.31
N LEU A 270 -23.50 -0.15 -0.37
CA LEU A 270 -22.86 0.57 0.71
C LEU A 270 -23.49 1.94 0.94
N VAL A 271 -23.56 2.36 2.21
CA VAL A 271 -24.01 3.70 2.56
C VAL A 271 -23.15 4.75 1.86
N GLN A 272 -23.82 5.78 1.34
CA GLN A 272 -23.14 6.88 0.66
C GLN A 272 -22.53 7.85 1.68
N PRO A 273 -21.49 8.57 1.31
CA PRO A 273 -20.83 9.58 2.15
C PRO A 273 -21.77 10.69 2.59
#